data_d6c3aa04264b7aa37f969d114c0896d2
#
_entry.id   d6c3aa04264b7aa37f969d114c0896d2
#
_cell.length_a   1.000
_cell.length_b   1.000
_cell.length_c   1.000
_cell.angle_alpha   90.00
_cell.angle_beta   90.00
_cell.angle_gamma   90.00
#
_symmetry.space_group_name_H-M   'P 1'
#
loop_
_entity.id
_entity.type
_entity.pdbx_description
1 polymer ?
#
loop_
_entity_poly.entity_id
_entity_poly.type
_entity_poly.pdbx_seq_one_letter_code
_entity_poly.pdbx_strand_id
1 'polypeptide(L)'
;MKAFVTGAAGFIGSNLVDRLLAEGHEVIGWDNYSTGQERFLEAASRSPRFRMVRGDVLDRAAMSKAMAGCDTVFHLAANADIRDGWAHPARDLEQNALGTFNVLEAVRAAGARRLAFASTGSVYGEPAVSASAPTPENAPFPTQTSLYAASKVAGEGLVSAYAEAGHLDEAYVFRFVSILGDRYTHGHVFDFCRQLMHDSGRLRILGDGRQRKSYLHVQDCVEGVLHAVGRGAARSAPHRTEVYNLGTDEFIDVRASAGLICAAFGANPRLEFAGGERGWVGDSPFIFLDTRKVRATGWSPRFSIAEAVPATVRWLQANPWVFAARS
;
A
#
# COMPACT_ATOMS: atom_id res chain seq x y z
N MET A 1 8.56 20.98 -2.02
CA MET A 1 7.19 20.92 -1.46
C MET A 1 7.24 20.72 0.05
N LYS A 2 6.17 21.09 0.72
CA LYS A 2 5.93 20.72 2.12
C LYS A 2 4.84 19.67 2.17
N ALA A 3 5.24 18.44 2.44
CA ALA A 3 4.39 17.27 2.37
C ALA A 3 3.80 16.92 3.74
N PHE A 4 2.54 16.48 3.75
CA PHE A 4 1.91 15.85 4.91
C PHE A 4 1.68 14.37 4.58
N VAL A 5 2.21 13.46 5.39
CA VAL A 5 2.14 12.02 5.16
C VAL A 5 1.39 11.35 6.29
N THR A 6 0.16 10.88 6.04
CA THR A 6 -0.55 10.02 7.00
C THR A 6 -0.09 8.57 6.86
N GLY A 7 -0.02 7.83 7.95
CA GLY A 7 0.58 6.49 7.94
C GLY A 7 2.11 6.54 7.79
N ALA A 8 2.73 7.65 8.26
CA ALA A 8 4.15 7.93 8.06
C ALA A 8 5.09 6.91 8.70
N ALA A 9 4.68 6.26 9.79
CA ALA A 9 5.45 5.21 10.48
C ALA A 9 5.16 3.80 9.94
N GLY A 10 4.28 3.69 8.94
CA GLY A 10 3.95 2.42 8.27
C GLY A 10 5.01 1.99 7.25
N PHE A 11 4.80 0.83 6.64
CA PHE A 11 5.69 0.24 5.65
C PHE A 11 5.96 1.18 4.47
N ILE A 12 4.94 1.54 3.69
CA ILE A 12 5.10 2.41 2.51
C ILE A 12 5.39 3.85 2.95
N GLY A 13 4.70 4.33 4.00
CA GLY A 13 4.81 5.70 4.48
C GLY A 13 6.22 6.09 4.90
N SER A 14 6.90 5.23 5.65
CA SER A 14 8.26 5.50 6.11
C SER A 14 9.30 5.49 4.98
N ASN A 15 9.13 4.63 3.96
CA ASN A 15 9.95 4.65 2.76
C ASN A 15 9.71 5.94 1.93
N LEU A 16 8.45 6.38 1.85
CA LEU A 16 8.11 7.66 1.19
C LEU A 16 8.69 8.86 1.92
N VAL A 17 8.61 8.88 3.26
CA VAL A 17 9.21 9.94 4.09
C VAL A 17 10.71 10.06 3.82
N ASP A 18 11.45 8.95 3.85
CA ASP A 18 12.89 8.96 3.59
C ASP A 18 13.20 9.49 2.19
N ARG A 19 12.44 9.09 1.18
CA ARG A 19 12.63 9.55 -0.20
C ARG A 19 12.34 11.03 -0.36
N LEU A 20 11.25 11.53 0.21
CA LEU A 20 10.92 12.97 0.19
C LEU A 20 12.02 13.82 0.85
N LEU A 21 12.55 13.36 1.98
CA LEU A 21 13.65 14.05 2.66
C LEU A 21 14.95 14.03 1.85
N ALA A 22 15.26 12.91 1.19
CA ALA A 22 16.41 12.78 0.31
C ALA A 22 16.32 13.73 -0.91
N GLU A 23 15.11 13.99 -1.40
CA GLU A 23 14.85 14.95 -2.47
C GLU A 23 14.78 16.43 -1.98
N GLY A 24 15.03 16.66 -0.69
CA GLY A 24 15.11 18.01 -0.12
C GLY A 24 13.78 18.61 0.32
N HIS A 25 12.72 17.82 0.38
CA HIS A 25 11.40 18.29 0.79
C HIS A 25 11.26 18.42 2.31
N GLU A 26 10.31 19.26 2.78
CA GLU A 26 9.88 19.27 4.16
C GLU A 26 8.74 18.26 4.34
N VAL A 27 8.78 17.50 5.44
CA VAL A 27 7.81 16.44 5.68
C VAL A 27 7.22 16.54 7.09
N ILE A 28 5.90 16.54 7.18
CA ILE A 28 5.17 16.31 8.43
C ILE A 28 4.58 14.91 8.35
N GLY A 29 5.04 14.01 9.23
CA GLY A 29 4.47 12.69 9.40
C GLY A 29 3.32 12.71 10.40
N TRP A 30 2.27 11.95 10.11
CA TRP A 30 1.11 11.73 10.98
C TRP A 30 0.83 10.23 11.09
N ASP A 31 0.86 9.69 12.31
CA ASP A 31 0.62 8.26 12.57
C ASP A 31 0.17 8.05 14.01
N ASN A 32 -0.73 7.12 14.26
CA ASN A 32 -1.16 6.74 15.62
C ASN A 32 -0.33 5.58 16.19
N TYR A 33 0.54 4.99 15.39
CA TYR A 33 1.37 3.81 15.69
C TYR A 33 0.57 2.54 16.01
N SER A 34 -0.67 2.44 15.56
CA SER A 34 -1.45 1.20 15.72
C SER A 34 -0.81 0.00 15.02
N THR A 35 -0.16 0.25 13.88
CA THR A 35 0.63 -0.74 13.12
C THR A 35 1.99 -0.20 12.67
N GLY A 36 2.16 1.12 12.68
CA GLY A 36 3.40 1.81 12.40
C GLY A 36 4.47 1.59 13.47
N GLN A 37 5.74 1.77 13.12
CA GLN A 37 6.88 1.54 14.00
C GLN A 37 7.76 2.79 14.06
N GLU A 38 8.01 3.32 15.26
CA GLU A 38 8.93 4.47 15.45
C GLU A 38 10.31 4.21 14.85
N ARG A 39 10.77 2.96 14.97
CA ARG A 39 12.05 2.51 14.45
C ARG A 39 12.21 2.72 12.94
N PHE A 40 11.13 2.71 12.19
CA PHE A 40 11.15 3.00 10.75
C PHE A 40 11.46 4.46 10.43
N LEU A 41 11.31 5.36 11.39
CA LEU A 41 11.54 6.78 11.24
C LEU A 41 12.85 7.28 11.90
N GLU A 42 13.69 6.38 12.42
CA GLU A 42 14.94 6.76 13.11
C GLU A 42 15.87 7.62 12.23
N ALA A 43 16.00 7.29 10.94
CA ALA A 43 16.79 8.08 10.01
C ALA A 43 16.13 9.44 9.69
N ALA A 44 14.84 9.45 9.42
CA ALA A 44 14.06 10.65 9.15
C ALA A 44 14.09 11.63 10.34
N SER A 45 14.00 11.14 11.57
CA SER A 45 13.98 11.95 12.80
C SER A 45 15.27 12.75 13.06
N ARG A 46 16.35 12.43 12.35
CA ARG A 46 17.61 13.21 12.41
C ARG A 46 17.59 14.42 11.45
N SER A 47 16.61 14.48 10.55
CA SER A 47 16.51 15.57 9.59
C SER A 47 15.77 16.78 10.19
N PRO A 48 16.31 18.01 10.11
CA PRO A 48 15.60 19.20 10.53
C PRO A 48 14.38 19.51 9.67
N ARG A 49 14.24 18.88 8.51
CA ARG A 49 13.10 18.98 7.59
C ARG A 49 11.98 17.98 7.89
N PHE A 50 12.15 17.13 8.91
CA PHE A 50 11.13 16.16 9.32
C PHE A 50 10.54 16.54 10.67
N ARG A 51 9.21 16.49 10.75
CA ARG A 51 8.48 16.61 12.01
C ARG A 51 7.45 15.51 12.11
N MET A 52 7.57 14.64 13.11
CA MET A 52 6.55 13.63 13.40
C MET A 52 5.50 14.18 14.36
N VAL A 53 4.24 13.90 14.08
CA VAL A 53 3.10 14.20 14.95
C VAL A 53 2.34 12.89 15.18
N ARG A 54 2.25 12.48 16.43
CA ARG A 54 1.41 11.32 16.81
C ARG A 54 -0.05 11.74 16.81
N GLY A 55 -0.87 11.07 15.99
CA GLY A 55 -2.30 11.37 15.90
C GLY A 55 -3.06 10.35 15.06
N ASP A 56 -4.36 10.27 15.30
CA ASP A 56 -5.28 9.39 14.59
C ASP A 56 -6.00 10.14 13.46
N VAL A 57 -6.27 9.48 12.34
CA VAL A 57 -7.06 10.04 11.22
C VAL A 57 -8.51 10.33 11.61
N LEU A 58 -8.97 9.81 12.74
CA LEU A 58 -10.27 10.12 13.30
C LEU A 58 -10.29 11.46 14.07
N ASP A 59 -9.13 11.99 14.48
CA ASP A 59 -9.01 13.33 15.07
C ASP A 59 -8.77 14.40 13.98
N ARG A 60 -9.87 14.78 13.31
CA ARG A 60 -9.86 15.78 12.25
C ARG A 60 -9.31 17.13 12.69
N ALA A 61 -9.65 17.59 13.91
CA ALA A 61 -9.27 18.91 14.39
C ALA A 61 -7.75 19.03 14.60
N ALA A 62 -7.15 18.04 15.28
CA ALA A 62 -5.71 17.99 15.48
C ALA A 62 -4.96 17.83 14.15
N MET A 63 -5.50 17.00 13.24
CA MET A 63 -4.90 16.76 11.92
C MET A 63 -4.92 18.03 11.05
N SER A 64 -6.03 18.76 10.99
CA SER A 64 -6.12 20.05 10.26
C SER A 64 -5.07 21.05 10.76
N LYS A 65 -4.91 21.17 12.07
CA LYS A 65 -3.91 22.05 12.69
C LYS A 65 -2.47 21.60 12.34
N ALA A 66 -2.20 20.30 12.37
CA ALA A 66 -0.88 19.76 12.03
C ALA A 66 -0.53 19.94 10.55
N MET A 67 -1.53 19.87 9.66
CA MET A 67 -1.40 19.98 8.20
C MET A 67 -1.20 21.42 7.71
N ALA A 68 -1.41 22.40 8.55
CA ALA A 68 -1.37 23.83 8.15
C ALA A 68 -0.05 24.18 7.43
N GLY A 69 -0.17 24.83 6.27
CA GLY A 69 0.94 25.23 5.42
C GLY A 69 1.58 24.13 4.60
N CYS A 70 1.02 22.90 4.60
CA CYS A 70 1.40 21.87 3.63
C CYS A 70 0.72 22.12 2.28
N ASP A 71 1.42 21.81 1.19
CA ASP A 71 0.90 21.94 -0.17
C ASP A 71 0.41 20.61 -0.75
N THR A 72 0.99 19.50 -0.30
CA THR A 72 0.74 18.16 -0.83
C THR A 72 0.51 17.17 0.31
N VAL A 73 -0.55 16.34 0.18
CA VAL A 73 -0.90 15.32 1.15
C VAL A 73 -0.76 13.94 0.53
N PHE A 74 0.00 13.07 1.18
CA PHE A 74 0.09 11.64 0.87
C PHE A 74 -0.71 10.86 1.91
N HIS A 75 -1.87 10.36 1.52
CA HIS A 75 -2.76 9.64 2.41
C HIS A 75 -2.53 8.14 2.30
N LEU A 76 -1.69 7.60 3.21
CA LEU A 76 -1.31 6.18 3.28
C LEU A 76 -1.87 5.49 4.52
N ALA A 77 -2.36 6.25 5.52
CA ALA A 77 -2.99 5.67 6.71
C ALA A 77 -4.21 4.83 6.33
N ALA A 78 -4.24 3.60 6.79
CA ALA A 78 -5.35 2.67 6.58
C ALA A 78 -5.24 1.48 7.53
N ASN A 79 -6.36 0.82 7.84
CA ASN A 79 -6.33 -0.58 8.17
C ASN A 79 -6.04 -1.36 6.88
N ALA A 80 -4.93 -2.07 6.80
CA ALA A 80 -4.50 -2.82 5.62
C ALA A 80 -4.58 -4.35 5.81
N ASP A 81 -5.07 -4.83 6.96
CA ASP A 81 -5.24 -6.26 7.21
C ASP A 81 -6.60 -6.74 6.71
N ILE A 82 -6.61 -7.26 5.49
CA ILE A 82 -7.84 -7.74 4.82
C ILE A 82 -8.46 -8.94 5.55
N ARG A 83 -7.63 -9.76 6.21
CA ARG A 83 -8.08 -11.03 6.84
C ARG A 83 -8.88 -10.80 8.12
N ASP A 84 -8.57 -9.72 8.82
CA ASP A 84 -9.17 -9.39 10.11
C ASP A 84 -10.50 -8.60 9.99
N GLY A 85 -10.88 -8.19 8.77
CA GLY A 85 -12.03 -7.32 8.52
C GLY A 85 -13.35 -7.87 9.07
N TRP A 86 -13.62 -9.19 8.97
CA TRP A 86 -14.85 -9.78 9.51
C TRP A 86 -14.86 -9.95 11.03
N ALA A 87 -13.70 -10.04 11.67
CA ALA A 87 -13.60 -10.03 13.13
C ALA A 87 -13.83 -8.62 13.71
N HIS A 88 -13.46 -7.58 12.94
CA HIS A 88 -13.55 -6.17 13.34
C HIS A 88 -14.15 -5.30 12.22
N PRO A 89 -15.43 -5.50 11.84
CA PRO A 89 -16.01 -4.90 10.64
C PRO A 89 -16.07 -3.37 10.66
N ALA A 90 -16.17 -2.75 11.82
CA ALA A 90 -16.14 -1.28 11.95
C ALA A 90 -14.77 -0.68 11.62
N ARG A 91 -13.68 -1.42 11.81
CA ARG A 91 -12.31 -0.90 11.64
C ARG A 91 -12.03 -0.40 10.22
N ASP A 92 -12.44 -1.16 9.20
CA ASP A 92 -12.29 -0.74 7.81
C ASP A 92 -13.16 0.48 7.48
N LEU A 93 -14.39 0.54 7.99
CA LEU A 93 -15.25 1.69 7.81
C LEU A 93 -14.66 2.94 8.46
N GLU A 94 -14.24 2.83 9.72
CA GLU A 94 -13.71 3.95 10.50
C GLU A 94 -12.36 4.43 9.96
N GLN A 95 -11.37 3.54 9.84
CA GLN A 95 -10.01 3.93 9.50
C GLN A 95 -9.84 4.24 8.00
N ASN A 96 -10.56 3.55 7.12
CA ASN A 96 -10.37 3.72 5.68
C ASN A 96 -11.40 4.70 5.08
N ALA A 97 -12.70 4.55 5.33
CA ALA A 97 -13.70 5.42 4.73
C ALA A 97 -13.86 6.73 5.51
N LEU A 98 -14.17 6.67 6.81
CA LEU A 98 -14.32 7.87 7.64
C LEU A 98 -12.97 8.59 7.84
N GLY A 99 -11.87 7.84 8.00
CA GLY A 99 -10.52 8.39 8.04
C GLY A 99 -10.18 9.18 6.79
N THR A 100 -10.48 8.65 5.59
CA THR A 100 -10.30 9.36 4.31
C THR A 100 -11.16 10.62 4.23
N PHE A 101 -12.43 10.56 4.65
CA PHE A 101 -13.27 11.76 4.75
C PHE A 101 -12.66 12.83 5.66
N ASN A 102 -12.17 12.44 6.84
CA ASN A 102 -11.53 13.37 7.77
C ASN A 102 -10.24 13.99 7.19
N VAL A 103 -9.44 13.21 6.47
CA VAL A 103 -8.26 13.73 5.77
C VAL A 103 -8.66 14.75 4.72
N LEU A 104 -9.70 14.50 3.92
CA LEU A 104 -10.20 15.44 2.91
C LEU A 104 -10.73 16.74 3.54
N GLU A 105 -11.44 16.64 4.65
CA GLU A 105 -11.89 17.82 5.41
C GLU A 105 -10.71 18.61 6.02
N ALA A 106 -9.66 17.91 6.48
CA ALA A 106 -8.44 18.54 6.95
C ALA A 106 -7.69 19.23 5.81
N VAL A 107 -7.60 18.59 4.64
CA VAL A 107 -7.04 19.18 3.41
C VAL A 107 -7.76 20.48 3.06
N ARG A 108 -9.09 20.46 3.03
CA ARG A 108 -9.93 21.64 2.75
C ARG A 108 -9.69 22.77 3.76
N ALA A 109 -9.64 22.44 5.06
CA ALA A 109 -9.42 23.41 6.12
C ALA A 109 -8.00 23.99 6.13
N ALA A 110 -6.98 23.19 5.80
CA ALA A 110 -5.59 23.60 5.76
C ALA A 110 -5.20 24.33 4.46
N GLY A 111 -6.03 24.24 3.42
CA GLY A 111 -5.78 24.83 2.11
C GLY A 111 -4.75 24.08 1.26
N ALA A 112 -4.43 22.82 1.59
CA ALA A 112 -3.62 21.98 0.72
C ALA A 112 -4.38 21.66 -0.58
N ARG A 113 -3.66 21.65 -1.71
CA ARG A 113 -4.32 21.61 -3.03
C ARG A 113 -4.05 20.34 -3.80
N ARG A 114 -3.14 19.48 -3.31
CA ARG A 114 -2.76 18.23 -3.97
C ARG A 114 -2.86 17.05 -3.00
N LEU A 115 -3.47 15.95 -3.47
CA LEU A 115 -3.62 14.73 -2.67
C LEU A 115 -3.25 13.49 -3.48
N ALA A 116 -2.41 12.63 -2.89
CA ALA A 116 -2.09 11.28 -3.37
C ALA A 116 -2.69 10.24 -2.41
N PHE A 117 -3.61 9.43 -2.90
CA PHE A 117 -4.35 8.44 -2.11
C PHE A 117 -3.88 7.02 -2.43
N ALA A 118 -3.47 6.29 -1.39
CA ALA A 118 -3.15 4.87 -1.48
C ALA A 118 -4.42 4.02 -1.53
N SER A 119 -4.78 3.59 -2.73
CA SER A 119 -5.80 2.59 -2.98
C SER A 119 -5.17 1.20 -3.19
N THR A 120 -5.89 0.26 -3.75
CA THR A 120 -5.52 -1.15 -3.84
C THR A 120 -6.08 -1.80 -5.10
N GLY A 121 -5.39 -2.79 -5.66
CA GLY A 121 -5.93 -3.66 -6.69
C GLY A 121 -7.16 -4.48 -6.24
N SER A 122 -7.38 -4.60 -4.92
CA SER A 122 -8.55 -5.31 -4.39
C SER A 122 -9.88 -4.61 -4.72
N VAL A 123 -9.89 -3.32 -5.09
CA VAL A 123 -11.09 -2.60 -5.54
C VAL A 123 -11.70 -3.22 -6.81
N TYR A 124 -10.91 -3.94 -7.58
CA TYR A 124 -11.38 -4.66 -8.74
C TYR A 124 -12.10 -5.98 -8.41
N GLY A 125 -12.18 -6.36 -7.13
CA GLY A 125 -12.85 -7.58 -6.68
C GLY A 125 -12.33 -8.83 -7.41
N GLU A 126 -13.26 -9.68 -7.83
CA GLU A 126 -12.95 -10.80 -8.73
C GLU A 126 -13.36 -10.41 -10.14
N PRO A 127 -12.39 -10.13 -11.04
CA PRO A 127 -12.75 -9.82 -12.42
C PRO A 127 -13.42 -11.02 -13.07
N ALA A 128 -14.60 -10.79 -13.64
CA ALA A 128 -15.37 -11.79 -14.40
C ALA A 128 -14.68 -12.23 -15.70
N VAL A 129 -13.56 -11.60 -16.05
CA VAL A 129 -12.83 -11.80 -17.30
C VAL A 129 -11.68 -12.76 -17.06
N SER A 130 -11.44 -13.65 -18.02
CA SER A 130 -10.44 -14.73 -18.01
C SER A 130 -9.13 -14.32 -17.30
N ALA A 131 -8.68 -15.17 -16.41
CA ALA A 131 -7.54 -15.01 -15.52
C ALA A 131 -6.16 -14.76 -16.19
N SER A 132 -6.11 -14.22 -17.41
CA SER A 132 -4.88 -13.99 -18.17
C SER A 132 -4.65 -12.54 -18.60
N ALA A 133 -5.68 -11.68 -18.58
CA ALA A 133 -5.53 -10.28 -18.96
C ALA A 133 -5.37 -9.37 -17.75
N PRO A 134 -4.43 -8.41 -17.77
CA PRO A 134 -4.28 -7.44 -16.70
C PRO A 134 -5.48 -6.49 -16.65
N THR A 135 -5.90 -6.10 -15.43
CA THR A 135 -7.09 -5.26 -15.19
C THR A 135 -6.74 -3.78 -15.39
N PRO A 136 -7.38 -3.06 -16.33
CA PRO A 136 -7.11 -1.64 -16.58
C PRO A 136 -7.83 -0.72 -15.59
N GLU A 137 -7.40 0.55 -15.49
CA GLU A 137 -7.95 1.52 -14.55
C GLU A 137 -9.43 1.85 -14.79
N ASN A 138 -9.92 1.71 -16.01
CA ASN A 138 -11.31 1.94 -16.39
C ASN A 138 -12.21 0.69 -16.27
N ALA A 139 -11.70 -0.41 -15.72
CA ALA A 139 -12.53 -1.57 -15.42
C ALA A 139 -13.62 -1.20 -14.41
N PRO A 140 -14.87 -1.67 -14.61
CA PRO A 140 -15.93 -1.41 -13.65
C PRO A 140 -15.62 -2.06 -12.31
N PHE A 141 -16.11 -1.47 -11.21
CA PHE A 141 -16.03 -2.10 -9.90
C PHE A 141 -17.04 -3.25 -9.82
N PRO A 142 -16.58 -4.50 -9.71
CA PRO A 142 -17.46 -5.65 -9.51
C PRO A 142 -17.93 -5.72 -8.05
N THR A 143 -18.63 -6.80 -7.70
CA THR A 143 -18.97 -7.11 -6.32
C THR A 143 -17.70 -7.18 -5.45
N GLN A 144 -17.69 -6.41 -4.36
CA GLN A 144 -16.56 -6.40 -3.43
C GLN A 144 -16.58 -7.65 -2.55
N THR A 145 -15.43 -8.28 -2.38
CA THR A 145 -15.27 -9.53 -1.63
C THR A 145 -14.76 -9.32 -0.20
N SER A 146 -14.35 -8.09 0.14
CA SER A 146 -13.88 -7.75 1.49
C SER A 146 -14.32 -6.35 1.93
N LEU A 147 -14.47 -6.14 3.24
CA LEU A 147 -14.77 -4.82 3.82
C LEU A 147 -13.65 -3.82 3.52
N TYR A 148 -12.40 -4.28 3.52
CA TYR A 148 -11.26 -3.48 3.12
C TYR A 148 -11.42 -2.91 1.70
N ALA A 149 -11.70 -3.77 0.72
CA ALA A 149 -11.88 -3.33 -0.67
C ALA A 149 -13.07 -2.35 -0.80
N ALA A 150 -14.20 -2.65 -0.15
CA ALA A 150 -15.38 -1.77 -0.12
C ALA A 150 -15.05 -0.39 0.47
N SER A 151 -14.28 -0.35 1.58
CA SER A 151 -13.86 0.91 2.21
C SER A 151 -12.91 1.72 1.34
N LYS A 152 -12.04 1.07 0.56
CA LYS A 152 -11.15 1.74 -0.40
C LYS A 152 -11.91 2.29 -1.61
N VAL A 153 -12.92 1.56 -2.13
CA VAL A 153 -13.82 2.09 -3.17
C VAL A 153 -14.54 3.35 -2.68
N ALA A 154 -15.04 3.34 -1.44
CA ALA A 154 -15.65 4.53 -0.84
C ALA A 154 -14.63 5.69 -0.76
N GLY A 155 -13.38 5.42 -0.36
CA GLY A 155 -12.29 6.40 -0.32
C GLY A 155 -11.99 7.00 -1.69
N GLU A 156 -11.91 6.21 -2.76
CA GLU A 156 -11.71 6.71 -4.13
C GLU A 156 -12.85 7.63 -4.58
N GLY A 157 -14.09 7.25 -4.27
CA GLY A 157 -15.28 8.07 -4.56
C GLY A 157 -15.25 9.42 -3.84
N LEU A 158 -14.86 9.43 -2.54
CA LEU A 158 -14.71 10.65 -1.76
C LEU A 158 -13.61 11.56 -2.34
N VAL A 159 -12.42 11.00 -2.64
CA VAL A 159 -11.31 11.76 -3.24
C VAL A 159 -11.74 12.42 -4.54
N SER A 160 -12.40 11.68 -5.43
CA SER A 160 -12.89 12.19 -6.71
C SER A 160 -13.93 13.29 -6.51
N ALA A 161 -14.90 13.11 -5.62
CA ALA A 161 -15.92 14.10 -5.34
C ALA A 161 -15.35 15.43 -4.83
N TYR A 162 -14.35 15.38 -3.93
CA TYR A 162 -13.67 16.59 -3.43
C TYR A 162 -12.84 17.29 -4.51
N ALA A 163 -12.21 16.52 -5.39
CA ALA A 163 -11.48 17.09 -6.52
C ALA A 163 -12.42 17.77 -7.52
N GLU A 164 -13.51 17.11 -7.95
CA GLU A 164 -14.48 17.70 -8.87
C GLU A 164 -15.21 18.91 -8.27
N ALA A 165 -15.43 18.94 -6.95
CA ALA A 165 -15.96 20.12 -6.24
C ALA A 165 -14.96 21.30 -6.15
N GLY A 166 -13.72 21.14 -6.63
CA GLY A 166 -12.70 22.18 -6.64
C GLY A 166 -11.95 22.39 -5.32
N HIS A 167 -12.09 21.45 -4.38
CA HIS A 167 -11.33 21.49 -3.12
C HIS A 167 -9.88 21.02 -3.28
N LEU A 168 -9.59 20.27 -4.36
CA LEU A 168 -8.26 19.87 -4.80
C LEU A 168 -8.01 20.38 -6.22
N ASP A 169 -6.80 20.82 -6.52
CA ASP A 169 -6.37 21.12 -7.89
C ASP A 169 -5.96 19.84 -8.61
N GLU A 170 -5.36 18.91 -7.86
CA GLU A 170 -4.87 17.64 -8.35
C GLU A 170 -5.13 16.54 -7.32
N ALA A 171 -5.76 15.46 -7.73
CA ALA A 171 -5.96 14.25 -6.95
C ALA A 171 -5.41 13.04 -7.70
N TYR A 172 -4.64 12.21 -7.00
CA TYR A 172 -4.07 10.97 -7.52
C TYR A 172 -4.55 9.79 -6.72
N VAL A 173 -5.07 8.79 -7.39
CA VAL A 173 -5.46 7.50 -6.81
C VAL A 173 -4.50 6.44 -7.31
N PHE A 174 -3.79 5.77 -6.41
CA PHE A 174 -2.86 4.71 -6.75
C PHE A 174 -3.40 3.35 -6.31
N ARG A 175 -3.74 2.48 -7.27
CA ARG A 175 -4.17 1.11 -7.03
C ARG A 175 -2.95 0.20 -7.06
N PHE A 176 -2.53 -0.25 -5.89
CA PHE A 176 -1.34 -1.09 -5.75
C PHE A 176 -1.65 -2.58 -5.90
N VAL A 177 -0.73 -3.32 -6.54
CA VAL A 177 -0.57 -4.75 -6.29
C VAL A 177 0.02 -4.97 -4.88
N SER A 178 0.32 -6.20 -4.50
CA SER A 178 1.02 -6.45 -3.23
C SER A 178 2.42 -5.84 -3.25
N ILE A 179 2.76 -5.08 -2.20
CA ILE A 179 4.07 -4.41 -2.09
C ILE A 179 5.01 -5.27 -1.26
N LEU A 180 6.29 -5.35 -1.66
CA LEU A 180 7.38 -6.05 -0.98
C LEU A 180 8.57 -5.10 -0.75
N GLY A 181 9.49 -5.45 0.13
CA GLY A 181 10.73 -4.71 0.34
C GLY A 181 11.02 -4.43 1.81
N ASP A 182 11.87 -3.45 2.05
CA ASP A 182 12.31 -3.06 3.39
C ASP A 182 11.15 -2.51 4.23
N ARG A 183 11.14 -2.86 5.52
CA ARG A 183 10.08 -2.50 6.49
C ARG A 183 8.75 -3.22 6.24
N TYR A 184 8.78 -4.35 5.56
CA TYR A 184 7.62 -5.20 5.32
C TYR A 184 7.11 -5.82 6.62
N THR A 185 5.83 -5.69 6.93
CA THR A 185 5.26 -6.04 8.23
C THR A 185 4.11 -7.04 8.19
N HIS A 186 3.61 -7.42 7.03
CA HIS A 186 2.45 -8.32 6.90
C HIS A 186 2.36 -8.92 5.50
N GLY A 187 1.60 -9.99 5.36
CA GLY A 187 1.40 -10.70 4.10
C GLY A 187 2.19 -12.01 4.01
N HIS A 188 2.05 -12.74 2.89
CA HIS A 188 2.49 -14.13 2.84
C HIS A 188 4.01 -14.31 3.02
N VAL A 189 4.85 -13.40 2.47
CA VAL A 189 6.32 -13.48 2.67
C VAL A 189 6.66 -13.33 4.15
N PHE A 190 5.99 -12.40 4.87
CA PHE A 190 6.15 -12.23 6.31
C PHE A 190 5.70 -13.47 7.08
N ASP A 191 4.53 -14.01 6.76
CA ASP A 191 3.98 -15.19 7.42
C ASP A 191 4.85 -16.43 7.20
N PHE A 192 5.40 -16.59 6.00
CA PHE A 192 6.29 -17.71 5.68
C PHE A 192 7.64 -17.58 6.40
N CYS A 193 8.23 -16.38 6.41
CA CYS A 193 9.46 -16.16 7.20
C CYS A 193 9.24 -16.42 8.69
N ARG A 194 8.10 -15.96 9.26
CA ARG A 194 7.75 -16.21 10.66
C ARG A 194 7.62 -17.71 10.96
N GLN A 195 6.98 -18.47 10.07
CA GLN A 195 6.89 -19.92 10.21
C GLN A 195 8.27 -20.58 10.15
N LEU A 196 9.12 -20.22 9.16
CA LEU A 196 10.46 -20.79 8.99
C LEU A 196 11.41 -20.43 10.14
N MET A 197 11.23 -19.28 10.78
CA MET A 197 11.98 -18.95 12.01
C MET A 197 11.56 -19.82 13.19
N HIS A 198 10.29 -20.23 13.27
CA HIS A 198 9.79 -21.11 14.31
C HIS A 198 10.14 -22.58 14.05
N ASP A 199 9.97 -23.05 12.81
CA ASP A 199 10.26 -24.40 12.36
C ASP A 199 10.74 -24.39 10.89
N SER A 200 12.05 -24.50 10.68
CA SER A 200 12.65 -24.50 9.34
C SER A 200 12.41 -25.80 8.55
N GLY A 201 11.87 -26.83 9.18
CA GLY A 201 11.57 -28.14 8.55
C GLY A 201 10.16 -28.21 7.96
N ARG A 202 9.29 -27.23 8.23
CA ARG A 202 7.87 -27.26 7.84
C ARG A 202 7.35 -25.90 7.41
N LEU A 203 6.62 -25.85 6.28
CA LEU A 203 5.95 -24.64 5.83
C LEU A 203 4.49 -24.95 5.45
N ARG A 204 3.55 -24.39 6.18
CA ARG A 204 2.12 -24.49 5.91
C ARG A 204 1.68 -23.38 4.96
N ILE A 205 1.08 -23.78 3.84
CA ILE A 205 0.57 -22.91 2.78
C ILE A 205 -0.95 -22.98 2.79
N LEU A 206 -1.60 -21.82 2.90
CA LEU A 206 -3.07 -21.72 2.81
C LEU A 206 -3.49 -21.91 1.35
N GLY A 207 -4.62 -22.63 1.15
CA GLY A 207 -5.09 -23.01 -0.18
C GLY A 207 -4.27 -24.16 -0.79
N ASP A 208 -4.33 -24.29 -2.12
CA ASP A 208 -3.63 -25.29 -2.91
C ASP A 208 -2.26 -24.83 -3.46
N GLY A 209 -1.91 -23.57 -3.20
CA GLY A 209 -0.67 -22.93 -3.65
C GLY A 209 -0.67 -22.45 -5.10
N ARG A 210 -1.80 -22.53 -5.80
CA ARG A 210 -1.96 -22.08 -7.19
C ARG A 210 -2.47 -20.63 -7.32
N GLN A 211 -2.83 -20.00 -6.21
CA GLN A 211 -3.20 -18.58 -6.19
C GLN A 211 -2.03 -17.77 -6.76
N ARG A 212 -2.35 -16.83 -7.66
CA ARG A 212 -1.36 -16.01 -8.35
C ARG A 212 -1.41 -14.57 -7.85
N LYS A 213 -0.27 -13.98 -7.63
CA LYS A 213 -0.15 -12.59 -7.17
C LYS A 213 0.92 -11.86 -8.00
N SER A 214 0.68 -10.61 -8.27
CA SER A 214 1.70 -9.68 -8.74
C SER A 214 2.25 -8.90 -7.54
N TYR A 215 3.52 -8.53 -7.63
CA TYR A 215 4.23 -7.82 -6.57
C TYR A 215 4.99 -6.64 -7.15
N LEU A 216 5.13 -5.57 -6.35
CA LEU A 216 5.94 -4.41 -6.67
C LEU A 216 6.88 -4.12 -5.50
N HIS A 217 8.15 -3.82 -5.78
CA HIS A 217 9.08 -3.42 -4.72
C HIS A 217 8.72 -2.03 -4.18
N VAL A 218 8.86 -1.80 -2.87
CA VAL A 218 8.45 -0.55 -2.20
C VAL A 218 9.17 0.67 -2.76
N GLN A 219 10.43 0.54 -3.18
CA GLN A 219 11.17 1.64 -3.80
C GLN A 219 10.56 2.03 -5.17
N ASP A 220 10.13 1.05 -5.96
CA ASP A 220 9.44 1.33 -7.22
C ASP A 220 8.03 1.89 -6.98
N CYS A 221 7.33 1.42 -5.94
CA CYS A 221 6.05 1.97 -5.52
C CYS A 221 6.18 3.46 -5.17
N VAL A 222 7.12 3.82 -4.30
CA VAL A 222 7.39 5.20 -3.89
C VAL A 222 7.80 6.06 -5.08
N GLU A 223 8.68 5.56 -5.94
CA GLU A 223 9.10 6.27 -7.14
C GLU A 223 7.95 6.49 -8.11
N GLY A 224 7.08 5.49 -8.33
CA GLY A 224 5.89 5.63 -9.18
C GLY A 224 4.90 6.68 -8.66
N VAL A 225 4.68 6.72 -7.35
CA VAL A 225 3.85 7.75 -6.71
C VAL A 225 4.47 9.14 -6.92
N LEU A 226 5.75 9.32 -6.61
CA LEU A 226 6.42 10.62 -6.72
C LEU A 226 6.57 11.07 -8.18
N HIS A 227 6.83 10.14 -9.11
CA HIS A 227 6.88 10.41 -10.54
C HIS A 227 5.54 10.96 -11.05
N ALA A 228 4.41 10.32 -10.72
CA ALA A 228 3.10 10.78 -11.15
C ALA A 228 2.74 12.14 -10.53
N VAL A 229 2.96 12.33 -9.24
CA VAL A 229 2.70 13.60 -8.53
C VAL A 229 3.62 14.72 -9.05
N GLY A 230 4.88 14.42 -9.32
CA GLY A 230 5.86 15.40 -9.82
C GLY A 230 5.59 15.89 -11.24
N ARG A 231 4.93 15.09 -12.08
CA ARG A 231 4.52 15.50 -13.44
C ARG A 231 3.37 16.50 -13.42
N GLY A 232 2.56 16.48 -12.37
CA GLY A 232 1.29 17.19 -12.34
C GLY A 232 0.20 16.49 -13.15
N ALA A 233 -1.07 16.73 -12.81
CA ALA A 233 -2.18 16.26 -13.62
C ALA A 233 -2.19 16.98 -14.97
N ALA A 234 -2.54 16.25 -16.04
CA ALA A 234 -2.68 16.88 -17.35
C ALA A 234 -3.84 17.90 -17.28
N ARG A 235 -3.54 19.18 -17.46
CA ARG A 235 -4.54 20.27 -17.42
C ARG A 235 -5.69 20.08 -18.44
N SER A 236 -5.51 19.20 -19.42
CA SER A 236 -6.48 18.82 -20.42
C SER A 236 -7.32 17.58 -20.04
N ALA A 237 -7.08 16.97 -18.89
CA ALA A 237 -7.87 15.83 -18.45
C ALA A 237 -9.32 16.25 -18.16
N PRO A 238 -10.34 15.42 -18.53
CA PRO A 238 -11.73 15.73 -18.27
C PRO A 238 -12.07 15.76 -16.78
N HIS A 239 -11.23 15.16 -15.95
CA HIS A 239 -11.39 15.06 -14.50
C HIS A 239 -10.15 15.54 -13.78
N ARG A 240 -10.33 16.03 -12.54
CA ARG A 240 -9.24 16.48 -11.65
C ARG A 240 -8.57 15.31 -10.92
N THR A 241 -9.12 14.10 -11.03
CA THR A 241 -8.60 12.90 -10.42
C THR A 241 -7.94 12.01 -11.46
N GLU A 242 -6.66 11.72 -11.25
CA GLU A 242 -5.90 10.74 -12.03
C GLU A 242 -5.80 9.42 -11.28
N VAL A 243 -6.18 8.33 -11.92
CA VAL A 243 -6.07 6.97 -11.35
C VAL A 243 -4.94 6.25 -12.06
N TYR A 244 -4.05 5.62 -11.28
CA TYR A 244 -2.94 4.82 -11.78
C TYR A 244 -2.88 3.45 -11.10
N ASN A 245 -2.80 2.40 -11.89
CA ASN A 245 -2.38 1.10 -11.42
C ASN A 245 -0.85 1.07 -11.26
N LEU A 246 -0.35 0.65 -10.10
CA LEU A 246 1.08 0.44 -9.86
C LEU A 246 1.37 -1.03 -9.58
N GLY A 247 2.18 -1.64 -10.42
CA GLY A 247 2.54 -3.05 -10.40
C GLY A 247 3.67 -3.38 -11.37
N THR A 248 3.93 -4.66 -11.54
CA THR A 248 4.85 -5.21 -12.54
C THR A 248 4.07 -5.94 -13.64
N ASP A 249 4.73 -6.28 -14.74
CA ASP A 249 4.17 -7.12 -15.81
C ASP A 249 4.29 -8.63 -15.49
N GLU A 250 4.65 -8.94 -14.25
CA GLU A 250 4.88 -10.29 -13.78
C GLU A 250 3.82 -10.69 -12.75
N PHE A 251 3.60 -11.97 -12.65
CA PHE A 251 2.92 -12.60 -11.53
C PHE A 251 3.59 -13.95 -11.19
N ILE A 252 3.39 -14.41 -9.97
CA ILE A 252 3.93 -15.66 -9.47
C ILE A 252 2.84 -16.40 -8.68
N ASP A 253 2.82 -17.73 -8.76
CA ASP A 253 1.98 -18.51 -7.86
C ASP A 253 2.61 -18.65 -6.46
N VAL A 254 1.78 -18.96 -5.48
CA VAL A 254 2.22 -19.06 -4.07
C VAL A 254 3.27 -20.16 -3.88
N ARG A 255 3.19 -21.23 -4.66
CA ARG A 255 4.16 -22.35 -4.59
C ARG A 255 5.54 -21.92 -5.08
N ALA A 256 5.60 -21.27 -6.23
CA ALA A 256 6.86 -20.73 -6.76
C ALA A 256 7.43 -19.63 -5.85
N SER A 257 6.56 -18.74 -5.31
CA SER A 257 6.96 -17.75 -4.31
C SER A 257 7.53 -18.41 -3.04
N ALA A 258 6.91 -19.48 -2.54
CA ALA A 258 7.45 -20.25 -1.41
C ALA A 258 8.85 -20.80 -1.71
N GLY A 259 9.09 -21.27 -2.95
CA GLY A 259 10.42 -21.71 -3.40
C GLY A 259 11.47 -20.59 -3.29
N LEU A 260 11.16 -19.38 -3.78
CA LEU A 260 12.04 -18.22 -3.67
C LEU A 260 12.30 -17.81 -2.20
N ILE A 261 11.26 -17.84 -1.36
CA ILE A 261 11.37 -17.52 0.05
C ILE A 261 12.25 -18.55 0.76
N CYS A 262 12.01 -19.86 0.57
CA CYS A 262 12.79 -20.90 1.19
C CYS A 262 14.27 -20.84 0.78
N ALA A 263 14.55 -20.65 -0.51
CA ALA A 263 15.90 -20.50 -1.03
C ALA A 263 16.62 -19.30 -0.41
N ALA A 264 15.96 -18.13 -0.36
CA ALA A 264 16.52 -16.92 0.23
C ALA A 264 16.69 -17.02 1.75
N PHE A 265 15.79 -17.74 2.42
CA PHE A 265 15.85 -18.01 3.86
C PHE A 265 16.96 -19.00 4.24
N GLY A 266 17.37 -19.86 3.29
CA GLY A 266 18.32 -20.94 3.53
C GLY A 266 17.67 -22.18 4.16
N ALA A 267 16.39 -22.45 3.89
CA ALA A 267 15.63 -23.57 4.43
C ALA A 267 15.08 -24.46 3.33
N ASN A 268 14.87 -25.75 3.65
CA ASN A 268 14.25 -26.72 2.73
C ASN A 268 13.11 -27.47 3.46
N PRO A 269 11.99 -26.78 3.77
CA PRO A 269 10.90 -27.36 4.53
C PRO A 269 10.07 -28.34 3.71
N ARG A 270 9.37 -29.23 4.40
CA ARG A 270 8.22 -29.94 3.83
C ARG A 270 7.09 -28.93 3.63
N LEU A 271 6.58 -28.81 2.40
CA LEU A 271 5.43 -27.96 2.09
C LEU A 271 4.13 -28.69 2.40
N GLU A 272 3.25 -28.06 3.18
CA GLU A 272 1.95 -28.59 3.56
C GLU A 272 0.84 -27.66 3.07
N PHE A 273 0.01 -28.13 2.15
CA PHE A 273 -1.07 -27.35 1.56
C PHE A 273 -2.38 -27.62 2.32
N ALA A 274 -3.08 -26.55 2.68
CA ALA A 274 -4.36 -26.65 3.38
C ALA A 274 -5.51 -27.11 2.45
N GLY A 275 -5.32 -27.04 1.14
CA GLY A 275 -6.33 -27.33 0.11
C GLY A 275 -7.30 -26.17 -0.11
N GLY A 276 -8.11 -26.29 -1.17
CA GLY A 276 -9.02 -25.23 -1.63
C GLY A 276 -8.36 -24.20 -2.54
N GLU A 277 -9.16 -23.54 -3.36
CA GLU A 277 -8.69 -22.55 -4.35
C GLU A 277 -8.29 -21.21 -3.72
N ARG A 278 -8.75 -20.91 -2.49
CA ARG A 278 -8.52 -19.65 -1.76
C ARG A 278 -7.78 -19.91 -0.46
N GLY A 279 -6.97 -18.95 -0.07
CA GLY A 279 -6.27 -18.97 1.22
C GLY A 279 -7.19 -18.65 2.40
N TRP A 280 -8.15 -17.73 2.22
CA TRP A 280 -9.13 -17.30 3.24
C TRP A 280 -10.38 -16.71 2.58
N VAL A 281 -11.44 -16.45 3.40
CA VAL A 281 -12.67 -15.78 2.94
C VAL A 281 -12.36 -14.36 2.49
N GLY A 282 -12.67 -14.03 1.22
CA GLY A 282 -12.35 -12.73 0.62
C GLY A 282 -10.96 -12.65 -0.03
N ASP A 283 -10.18 -13.73 -0.04
CA ASP A 283 -8.95 -13.79 -0.85
C ASP A 283 -9.29 -13.70 -2.34
N SER A 284 -8.62 -12.81 -3.06
CA SER A 284 -8.68 -12.76 -4.53
C SER A 284 -7.61 -13.69 -5.08
N PRO A 285 -7.99 -14.80 -5.76
CA PRO A 285 -7.03 -15.81 -6.25
C PRO A 285 -6.04 -15.25 -7.28
N PHE A 286 -6.40 -14.16 -7.94
CA PHE A 286 -5.55 -13.50 -8.92
C PHE A 286 -5.74 -11.98 -8.92
N ILE A 287 -4.65 -11.25 -8.72
CA ILE A 287 -4.57 -9.79 -8.88
C ILE A 287 -3.42 -9.50 -9.84
N PHE A 288 -3.77 -8.95 -11.01
CA PHE A 288 -2.81 -8.55 -12.03
C PHE A 288 -3.32 -7.27 -12.69
N LEU A 289 -2.58 -6.19 -12.58
CA LEU A 289 -3.00 -4.86 -12.99
C LEU A 289 -2.34 -4.44 -14.30
N ASP A 290 -3.10 -3.77 -15.16
CA ASP A 290 -2.57 -3.13 -16.35
C ASP A 290 -1.82 -1.84 -15.97
N THR A 291 -0.54 -1.80 -16.20
CA THR A 291 0.32 -0.67 -15.86
C THR A 291 0.69 0.21 -17.06
N ARG A 292 0.11 -0.02 -18.24
CA ARG A 292 0.42 0.74 -19.47
C ARG A 292 0.22 2.23 -19.30
N LYS A 293 -0.82 2.66 -18.57
CA LYS A 293 -1.09 4.08 -18.33
C LYS A 293 0.07 4.77 -17.62
N VAL A 294 0.55 4.23 -16.50
CA VAL A 294 1.66 4.82 -15.77
C VAL A 294 2.98 4.69 -16.54
N ARG A 295 3.21 3.58 -17.24
CA ARG A 295 4.40 3.40 -18.09
C ARG A 295 4.47 4.40 -19.24
N ALA A 296 3.33 4.75 -19.83
CA ALA A 296 3.26 5.79 -20.86
C ALA A 296 3.72 7.17 -20.35
N THR A 297 3.77 7.37 -19.03
CA THR A 297 4.33 8.58 -18.42
C THR A 297 5.87 8.57 -18.33
N GLY A 298 6.52 7.45 -18.64
CA GLY A 298 7.98 7.27 -18.58
C GLY A 298 8.46 6.55 -17.30
N TRP A 299 7.56 6.15 -16.40
CA TRP A 299 7.90 5.32 -15.24
C TRP A 299 7.86 3.83 -15.58
N SER A 300 8.77 3.05 -15.01
CA SER A 300 8.71 1.59 -15.03
C SER A 300 9.36 1.01 -13.76
N PRO A 301 8.89 -0.14 -13.24
CA PRO A 301 9.53 -0.79 -12.11
C PRO A 301 10.93 -1.30 -12.52
N ARG A 302 11.86 -1.27 -11.56
CA ARG A 302 13.25 -1.73 -11.72
C ARG A 302 13.46 -3.15 -11.20
N PHE A 303 12.67 -3.53 -10.18
CA PHE A 303 12.81 -4.84 -9.55
C PHE A 303 11.81 -5.84 -10.14
N SER A 304 12.32 -7.01 -10.53
CA SER A 304 11.51 -8.19 -10.81
C SER A 304 10.96 -8.80 -9.51
N ILE A 305 9.96 -9.67 -9.62
CA ILE A 305 9.45 -10.44 -8.47
C ILE A 305 10.55 -11.35 -7.91
N ALA A 306 11.38 -11.92 -8.77
CA ALA A 306 12.50 -12.77 -8.40
C ALA A 306 13.60 -12.05 -7.59
N GLU A 307 13.68 -10.72 -7.71
CA GLU A 307 14.59 -9.88 -6.92
C GLU A 307 13.91 -9.34 -5.65
N ALA A 308 12.65 -8.91 -5.76
CA ALA A 308 11.91 -8.31 -4.66
C ALA A 308 11.63 -9.29 -3.51
N VAL A 309 11.25 -10.55 -3.81
CA VAL A 309 10.99 -11.56 -2.78
C VAL A 309 12.22 -11.87 -1.95
N PRO A 310 13.39 -12.24 -2.53
CA PRO A 310 14.59 -12.50 -1.74
C PRO A 310 15.11 -11.25 -0.99
N ALA A 311 14.98 -10.05 -1.55
CA ALA A 311 15.35 -8.81 -0.86
C ALA A 311 14.53 -8.62 0.41
N THR A 312 13.21 -8.85 0.32
CA THR A 312 12.30 -8.79 1.47
C THR A 312 12.66 -9.82 2.54
N VAL A 313 12.96 -11.07 2.14
CA VAL A 313 13.37 -12.14 3.07
C VAL A 313 14.65 -11.74 3.82
N ARG A 314 15.68 -11.26 3.10
CA ARG A 314 16.94 -10.80 3.73
C ARG A 314 16.70 -9.67 4.71
N TRP A 315 15.84 -8.71 4.36
CA TRP A 315 15.49 -7.62 5.26
C TRP A 315 14.81 -8.14 6.54
N LEU A 316 13.85 -9.08 6.41
CA LEU A 316 13.16 -9.69 7.55
C LEU A 316 14.13 -10.46 8.46
N GLN A 317 15.07 -11.22 7.89
CA GLN A 317 16.10 -11.92 8.65
C GLN A 317 17.04 -10.97 9.41
N ALA A 318 17.38 -9.84 8.80
CA ALA A 318 18.21 -8.80 9.44
C ALA A 318 17.44 -7.99 10.49
N ASN A 319 16.10 -8.05 10.50
CA ASN A 319 15.22 -7.28 11.39
C ASN A 319 14.19 -8.16 12.11
N PRO A 320 14.61 -9.21 12.87
CA PRO A 320 13.69 -10.19 13.47
C PRO A 320 12.74 -9.57 14.50
N TRP A 321 13.05 -8.40 15.03
CA TRP A 321 12.20 -7.66 15.96
C TRP A 321 10.83 -7.32 15.39
N VAL A 322 10.71 -7.22 14.05
CA VAL A 322 9.45 -6.86 13.39
C VAL A 322 8.37 -7.94 13.57
N PHE A 323 8.76 -9.20 13.76
CA PHE A 323 7.82 -10.29 14.01
C PHE A 323 7.14 -10.17 15.38
N ALA A 324 7.86 -9.67 16.39
CA ALA A 324 7.30 -9.42 17.73
C ALA A 324 6.40 -8.17 17.75
N ALA A 325 6.70 -7.18 16.93
CA ALA A 325 5.94 -5.93 16.87
C ALA A 325 4.53 -6.09 16.21
N ARG A 326 4.23 -7.25 15.62
CA ARG A 326 2.98 -7.57 14.91
C ARG A 326 2.27 -8.81 15.49
N SER A 327 2.60 -9.21 16.72
CA SER A 327 1.93 -10.29 17.45
C SER A 327 0.59 -9.85 18.04
#